data_3e988ba16104fb328624d032f2bab3e2
#
_entry.id   3e988ba16104fb328624d032f2bab3e2
#
_cell.length_a   1.000
_cell.length_b   1.000
_cell.length_c   1.000
_cell.angle_alpha   90.00
_cell.angle_beta   90.00
_cell.angle_gamma   90.00
#
_symmetry.space_group_name_H-M   'P 1'
#
loop_
_entity.id
_entity.type
_entity.pdbx_description
1 polymer ?
#
loop_
_entity_poly.entity_id
_entity_poly.type
_entity_poly.pdbx_seq_one_letter_code
_entity_poly.pdbx_strand_id
1 'polypeptide(L)'
;MILVTGAAGVLGQAVIATLAARGDAVAAVDLTPTIPAAGQRLSFGGVDLADPAATAALLAQLTGSPTAASAPLTGLVNVAGGFVWETVSEGGWASWERMYRINVQSAFEATRLALPALRAARGAIVNVSAAATARAGAGMGAYTAAKSAVSRLTEALAAEELANGVRVNAVMPSVIDTPANRRDMPDADPRRWVTPNEIAEVVAFLLSPAASGVTGALVPVVGRVG
;
A
#
# COMPACT_ATOMS: atom_id res chain seq x y z
N MET A 1 -5.29 15.10 4.51
CA MET A 1 -4.94 14.53 3.18
C MET A 1 -4.38 13.14 3.37
N ILE A 2 -4.70 12.22 2.48
CA ILE A 2 -4.21 10.83 2.49
C ILE A 2 -3.27 10.65 1.29
N LEU A 3 -2.04 10.17 1.52
CA LEU A 3 -1.10 9.81 0.46
C LEU A 3 -1.33 8.33 0.07
N VAL A 4 -1.52 8.06 -1.21
CA VAL A 4 -1.67 6.70 -1.76
C VAL A 4 -0.52 6.43 -2.70
N THR A 5 0.30 5.41 -2.40
CA THR A 5 1.40 4.95 -3.25
C THR A 5 0.93 3.85 -4.20
N GLY A 6 1.65 3.60 -5.29
CA GLY A 6 1.21 2.63 -6.31
C GLY A 6 -0.11 3.04 -6.98
N ALA A 7 -0.28 4.35 -7.12
CA ALA A 7 -1.53 5.00 -7.49
C ALA A 7 -2.01 4.73 -8.92
N ALA A 8 -1.12 4.39 -9.84
CA ALA A 8 -1.47 4.03 -11.22
C ALA A 8 -1.99 2.58 -11.35
N GLY A 9 -1.74 1.73 -10.34
CA GLY A 9 -2.18 0.35 -10.31
C GLY A 9 -3.68 0.20 -10.04
N VAL A 10 -4.24 -0.96 -10.39
CA VAL A 10 -5.69 -1.26 -10.25
C VAL A 10 -6.17 -1.07 -8.82
N LEU A 11 -5.42 -1.57 -7.82
CA LEU A 11 -5.77 -1.40 -6.41
C LEU A 11 -5.62 0.05 -5.96
N GLY A 12 -4.53 0.73 -6.36
CA GLY A 12 -4.30 2.14 -6.04
C GLY A 12 -5.43 3.04 -6.53
N GLN A 13 -5.89 2.80 -7.77
CA GLN A 13 -7.03 3.52 -8.36
C GLN A 13 -8.33 3.27 -7.58
N ALA A 14 -8.62 2.04 -7.18
CA ALA A 14 -9.80 1.72 -6.37
C ALA A 14 -9.75 2.41 -4.99
N VAL A 15 -8.58 2.39 -4.33
CA VAL A 15 -8.38 3.07 -3.03
C VAL A 15 -8.60 4.57 -3.17
N ILE A 16 -8.02 5.21 -4.20
CA ILE A 16 -8.20 6.64 -4.46
C ILE A 16 -9.67 6.96 -4.68
N ALA A 17 -10.35 6.22 -5.55
CA ALA A 17 -11.77 6.46 -5.86
C ALA A 17 -12.65 6.32 -4.61
N THR A 18 -12.44 5.28 -3.79
CA THR A 18 -13.18 5.05 -2.55
C THR A 18 -12.96 6.19 -1.55
N LEU A 19 -11.72 6.62 -1.33
CA LEU A 19 -11.41 7.71 -0.41
C LEU A 19 -11.99 9.05 -0.90
N ALA A 20 -11.82 9.35 -2.19
CA ALA A 20 -12.36 10.58 -2.79
C ALA A 20 -13.90 10.62 -2.71
N ALA A 21 -14.60 9.50 -2.94
CA ALA A 21 -16.05 9.41 -2.81
C ALA A 21 -16.54 9.66 -1.37
N ARG A 22 -15.68 9.41 -0.37
CA ARG A 22 -15.94 9.73 1.06
C ARG A 22 -15.62 11.17 1.43
N GLY A 23 -15.11 11.96 0.48
CA GLY A 23 -14.74 13.37 0.70
C GLY A 23 -13.30 13.57 1.17
N ASP A 24 -12.48 12.52 1.24
CA ASP A 24 -11.08 12.64 1.62
C ASP A 24 -10.27 13.37 0.55
N ALA A 25 -9.35 14.22 0.99
CA ALA A 25 -8.35 14.81 0.12
C ALA A 25 -7.24 13.78 -0.14
N VAL A 26 -7.05 13.36 -1.38
CA VAL A 26 -6.08 12.32 -1.75
C VAL A 26 -4.93 12.91 -2.56
N ALA A 27 -3.69 12.54 -2.22
CA ALA A 27 -2.50 12.71 -3.03
C ALA A 27 -2.06 11.34 -3.55
N ALA A 28 -1.82 11.25 -4.85
CA ALA A 28 -1.44 10.02 -5.55
C ALA A 28 0.02 10.06 -5.96
N VAL A 29 0.77 8.98 -5.74
CA VAL A 29 2.15 8.85 -6.19
C VAL A 29 2.40 7.48 -6.83
N ASP A 30 3.17 7.48 -7.92
CA ASP A 30 3.56 6.26 -8.64
C ASP A 30 4.91 6.43 -9.34
N LEU A 31 5.60 5.31 -9.59
CA LEU A 31 6.77 5.24 -10.44
C LEU A 31 6.40 5.52 -11.91
N THR A 32 5.18 5.15 -12.31
CA THR A 32 4.63 5.44 -13.65
C THR A 32 4.46 6.94 -13.82
N PRO A 33 4.96 7.55 -14.91
CA PRO A 33 4.88 9.01 -15.09
C PRO A 33 3.45 9.57 -15.13
N THR A 34 2.50 8.77 -15.61
CA THR A 34 1.10 9.17 -15.73
C THR A 34 0.22 8.37 -14.79
N ILE A 35 -0.49 9.06 -13.89
CA ILE A 35 -1.46 8.47 -12.99
C ILE A 35 -2.86 8.81 -13.51
N PRO A 36 -3.72 7.80 -13.80
CA PRO A 36 -5.10 8.06 -14.22
C PRO A 36 -5.88 8.84 -13.14
N ALA A 37 -6.81 9.67 -13.57
CA ALA A 37 -7.67 10.39 -12.64
C ALA A 37 -8.69 9.45 -11.98
N ALA A 38 -8.71 9.43 -10.64
CA ALA A 38 -9.67 8.67 -9.83
C ALA A 38 -10.26 9.51 -8.67
N GLY A 39 -10.15 10.83 -8.77
CA GLY A 39 -10.64 11.77 -7.76
C GLY A 39 -9.56 12.34 -6.84
N GLN A 40 -8.27 12.06 -7.07
CA GLN A 40 -7.17 12.67 -6.32
C GLN A 40 -7.05 14.17 -6.60
N ARG A 41 -6.62 14.92 -5.57
CA ARG A 41 -6.34 16.37 -5.67
C ARG A 41 -4.93 16.67 -6.20
N LEU A 42 -3.97 15.80 -5.90
CA LEU A 42 -2.57 15.94 -6.30
C LEU A 42 -2.08 14.62 -6.92
N SER A 43 -1.22 14.72 -7.92
CA SER A 43 -0.61 13.56 -8.58
C SER A 43 0.89 13.79 -8.79
N PHE A 44 1.69 12.78 -8.42
CA PHE A 44 3.13 12.78 -8.52
C PHE A 44 3.57 11.50 -9.25
N GLY A 45 3.69 11.59 -10.57
CA GLY A 45 4.19 10.50 -11.41
C GLY A 45 5.71 10.53 -11.56
N GLY A 46 6.31 9.38 -11.88
CA GLY A 46 7.76 9.23 -12.07
C GLY A 46 8.58 9.23 -10.78
N VAL A 47 7.96 8.96 -9.62
CA VAL A 47 8.63 8.96 -8.32
C VAL A 47 8.98 7.54 -7.91
N ASP A 48 10.26 7.22 -7.82
CA ASP A 48 10.74 5.99 -7.22
C ASP A 48 10.79 6.10 -5.69
N LEU A 49 9.81 5.50 -5.04
CA LEU A 49 9.73 5.51 -3.57
C LEU A 49 10.81 4.67 -2.87
N ALA A 50 11.54 3.83 -3.60
CA ALA A 50 12.71 3.14 -3.06
C ALA A 50 14.00 4.00 -3.15
N ASP A 51 13.91 5.21 -3.72
CA ASP A 51 14.95 6.24 -3.65
C ASP A 51 14.62 7.23 -2.52
N PRO A 52 15.44 7.29 -1.45
CA PRO A 52 15.20 8.20 -0.33
C PRO A 52 15.17 9.68 -0.75
N ALA A 53 15.97 10.08 -1.74
CA ALA A 53 16.03 11.47 -2.19
C ALA A 53 14.76 11.85 -2.97
N ALA A 54 14.28 10.98 -3.87
CA ALA A 54 13.02 11.19 -4.58
C ALA A 54 11.83 11.26 -3.61
N THR A 55 11.81 10.37 -2.60
CA THR A 55 10.74 10.33 -1.59
C THR A 55 10.78 11.58 -0.70
N ALA A 56 11.96 12.07 -0.31
CA ALA A 56 12.10 13.31 0.45
C ALA A 56 11.61 14.53 -0.35
N ALA A 57 11.95 14.60 -1.64
CA ALA A 57 11.50 15.67 -2.54
C ALA A 57 9.97 15.66 -2.70
N LEU A 58 9.35 14.48 -2.84
CA LEU A 58 7.90 14.32 -2.86
C LEU A 58 7.25 14.89 -1.59
N LEU A 59 7.75 14.52 -0.42
CA LEU A 59 7.15 14.97 0.84
C LEU A 59 7.35 16.46 1.07
N ALA A 60 8.47 17.03 0.67
CA ALA A 60 8.68 18.48 0.67
C ALA A 60 7.64 19.21 -0.21
N GLN A 61 7.34 18.67 -1.40
CA GLN A 61 6.30 19.22 -2.27
C GLN A 61 4.90 19.08 -1.66
N LEU A 62 4.61 17.92 -1.05
CA LEU A 62 3.33 17.68 -0.38
C LEU A 62 3.11 18.64 0.79
N THR A 63 4.10 18.84 1.64
CA THR A 63 3.99 19.69 2.83
C THR A 63 4.15 21.18 2.54
N GLY A 64 4.86 21.54 1.47
CA GLY A 64 5.11 22.93 1.06
C GLY A 64 4.05 23.50 0.10
N SER A 65 3.11 22.71 -0.39
CA SER A 65 2.10 23.19 -1.33
C SER A 65 0.99 23.98 -0.63
N PRO A 66 0.38 25.01 -1.27
CA PRO A 66 -0.79 25.69 -0.72
C PRO A 66 -1.96 24.76 -0.41
N THR A 67 -2.10 23.68 -1.18
CA THR A 67 -3.11 22.65 -0.96
C THR A 67 -2.83 21.84 0.31
N ALA A 68 -1.57 21.60 0.64
CA ALA A 68 -1.16 20.94 1.88
C ALA A 68 -1.38 21.81 3.12
N ALA A 69 -1.21 23.12 3.01
CA ALA A 69 -1.50 24.05 4.10
C ALA A 69 -2.98 24.01 4.52
N SER A 70 -3.88 23.68 3.57
CA SER A 70 -5.32 23.54 3.82
C SER A 70 -5.75 22.11 4.20
N ALA A 71 -4.86 21.10 4.05
CA ALA A 71 -5.17 19.70 4.32
C ALA A 71 -3.91 18.96 4.81
N PRO A 72 -3.64 18.93 6.12
CA PRO A 72 -2.49 18.22 6.67
C PRO A 72 -2.50 16.74 6.30
N LEU A 73 -1.32 16.11 6.22
CA LEU A 73 -1.21 14.68 5.95
C LEU A 73 -1.69 13.88 7.17
N THR A 74 -2.82 13.21 7.02
CA THR A 74 -3.49 12.43 8.08
C THR A 74 -3.47 10.93 7.82
N GLY A 75 -3.10 10.50 6.61
CA GLY A 75 -3.07 9.08 6.26
C GLY A 75 -2.03 8.75 5.21
N LEU A 76 -1.55 7.50 5.25
CA LEU A 76 -0.67 6.91 4.25
C LEU A 76 -1.19 5.51 3.90
N VAL A 77 -1.31 5.23 2.59
CA VAL A 77 -1.63 3.89 2.08
C VAL A 77 -0.49 3.41 1.21
N ASN A 78 0.25 2.41 1.68
CA ASN A 78 1.36 1.80 0.94
C ASN A 78 0.82 0.67 0.06
N VAL A 79 0.41 1.02 -1.17
CA VAL A 79 -0.03 0.06 -2.20
C VAL A 79 1.11 -0.30 -3.15
N ALA A 80 2.11 0.58 -3.30
CA ALA A 80 3.25 0.35 -4.19
C ALA A 80 3.90 -1.01 -3.91
N GLY A 81 4.18 -1.75 -4.97
CA GLY A 81 4.76 -3.08 -4.89
C GLY A 81 4.61 -3.84 -6.19
N GLY A 82 5.04 -5.08 -6.18
CA GLY A 82 4.95 -5.94 -7.35
C GLY A 82 5.09 -7.41 -6.99
N PHE A 83 4.99 -8.23 -7.99
CA PHE A 83 5.01 -9.68 -7.90
C PHE A 83 5.99 -10.26 -8.92
N VAL A 84 6.62 -11.37 -8.55
CA VAL A 84 7.32 -12.28 -9.47
C VAL A 84 7.00 -13.71 -9.04
N TRP A 85 6.72 -14.55 -10.04
CA TRP A 85 6.66 -16.00 -9.85
C TRP A 85 7.96 -16.60 -10.39
N GLU A 86 8.74 -17.23 -9.52
CA GLU A 86 10.05 -17.80 -9.87
C GLU A 86 10.44 -18.85 -8.84
N THR A 87 10.77 -20.05 -9.29
CA THR A 87 11.25 -21.10 -8.40
C THR A 87 12.68 -20.80 -7.91
N VAL A 88 13.06 -21.33 -6.75
CA VAL A 88 14.42 -21.13 -6.22
C VAL A 88 15.49 -21.74 -7.14
N SER A 89 15.15 -22.81 -7.87
CA SER A 89 16.08 -23.48 -8.77
C SER A 89 16.31 -22.74 -10.10
N GLU A 90 15.34 -21.94 -10.53
CA GLU A 90 15.40 -21.23 -11.82
C GLU A 90 15.69 -19.73 -11.64
N GLY A 91 15.44 -19.23 -10.46
CA GLY A 91 15.62 -17.83 -10.13
C GLY A 91 17.00 -17.47 -9.59
N GLY A 92 17.17 -16.18 -9.37
CA GLY A 92 18.40 -15.60 -8.84
C GLY A 92 18.16 -14.63 -7.71
N TRP A 93 19.23 -14.25 -7.01
CA TRP A 93 19.18 -13.28 -5.91
C TRP A 93 18.62 -11.92 -6.36
N ALA A 94 18.80 -11.55 -7.62
CA ALA A 94 18.27 -10.30 -8.17
C ALA A 94 16.75 -10.18 -8.04
N SER A 95 16.00 -11.29 -8.17
CA SER A 95 14.55 -11.29 -7.97
C SER A 95 14.18 -11.02 -6.51
N TRP A 96 14.95 -11.55 -5.55
CA TRP A 96 14.78 -11.30 -4.13
C TRP A 96 15.05 -9.84 -3.76
N GLU A 97 16.15 -9.28 -4.25
CA GLU A 97 16.47 -7.87 -4.07
C GLU A 97 15.40 -6.96 -4.67
N ARG A 98 14.95 -7.28 -5.88
CA ARG A 98 13.89 -6.54 -6.54
C ARG A 98 12.59 -6.58 -5.73
N MET A 99 12.16 -7.76 -5.27
CA MET A 99 10.95 -7.90 -4.47
C MET A 99 11.05 -7.13 -3.15
N TYR A 100 12.21 -7.19 -2.50
CA TYR A 100 12.44 -6.43 -1.28
C TYR A 100 12.42 -4.92 -1.55
N ARG A 101 13.11 -4.46 -2.60
CA ARG A 101 13.17 -3.06 -2.98
C ARG A 101 11.79 -2.45 -3.25
N ILE A 102 11.01 -3.09 -4.12
CA ILE A 102 9.71 -2.52 -4.54
C ILE A 102 8.57 -2.72 -3.55
N ASN A 103 8.63 -3.69 -2.65
CA ASN A 103 7.58 -3.96 -1.67
C ASN A 103 7.92 -3.44 -0.26
N VAL A 104 9.17 -3.58 0.19
CA VAL A 104 9.58 -3.25 1.55
C VAL A 104 10.21 -1.87 1.63
N GLN A 105 11.24 -1.63 0.83
CA GLN A 105 11.98 -0.36 0.89
C GLN A 105 11.08 0.82 0.50
N SER A 106 10.24 0.68 -0.52
CA SER A 106 9.27 1.72 -0.91
C SER A 106 8.30 2.07 0.22
N ALA A 107 7.74 1.06 0.90
CA ALA A 107 6.83 1.27 2.02
C ALA A 107 7.56 1.86 3.24
N PHE A 108 8.77 1.40 3.52
CA PHE A 108 9.61 1.90 4.61
C PHE A 108 9.96 3.39 4.41
N GLU A 109 10.48 3.77 3.24
CA GLU A 109 10.89 5.15 2.98
C GLU A 109 9.70 6.11 2.97
N ALA A 110 8.59 5.75 2.32
CA ALA A 110 7.38 6.55 2.35
C ALA A 110 6.87 6.74 3.79
N THR A 111 6.87 5.68 4.59
CA THR A 111 6.46 5.73 5.99
C THR A 111 7.39 6.60 6.83
N ARG A 112 8.70 6.31 6.80
CA ARG A 112 9.71 7.01 7.60
C ARG A 112 9.66 8.53 7.40
N LEU A 113 9.49 8.96 6.16
CA LEU A 113 9.43 10.37 5.83
C LEU A 113 8.06 11.01 6.13
N ALA A 114 6.96 10.25 6.08
CA ALA A 114 5.63 10.75 6.44
C ALA A 114 5.37 10.81 7.95
N LEU A 115 6.09 10.04 8.77
CA LEU A 115 5.87 9.92 10.21
C LEU A 115 5.78 11.25 10.96
N PRO A 116 6.64 12.26 10.74
CA PRO A 116 6.52 13.53 11.45
C PRO A 116 5.16 14.21 11.28
N ALA A 117 4.63 14.22 10.05
CA ALA A 117 3.33 14.79 9.76
C ALA A 117 2.18 13.92 10.31
N LEU A 118 2.31 12.60 10.21
CA LEU A 118 1.33 11.66 10.74
C LEU A 118 1.25 11.71 12.27
N ARG A 119 2.37 11.88 12.98
CA ARG A 119 2.42 12.09 14.43
C ARG A 119 1.70 13.38 14.83
N ALA A 120 1.96 14.48 14.12
CA ALA A 120 1.29 15.77 14.38
C ALA A 120 -0.24 15.66 14.21
N ALA A 121 -0.69 14.84 13.26
CA ALA A 121 -2.11 14.63 12.97
C ALA A 121 -2.76 13.48 13.76
N ARG A 122 -2.00 12.68 14.50
CA ARG A 122 -2.43 11.37 15.06
C ARG A 122 -3.09 10.51 14.00
N GLY A 123 -2.42 10.38 12.85
CA GLY A 123 -2.93 9.81 11.63
C GLY A 123 -2.95 8.28 11.61
N ALA A 124 -3.11 7.73 10.41
CA ALA A 124 -3.12 6.28 10.22
C ALA A 124 -2.32 5.84 8.99
N ILE A 125 -1.73 4.66 9.08
CA ILE A 125 -1.01 3.99 7.99
C ILE A 125 -1.71 2.67 7.70
N VAL A 126 -1.93 2.39 6.41
CA VAL A 126 -2.39 1.08 5.94
C VAL A 126 -1.41 0.54 4.91
N ASN A 127 -0.81 -0.58 5.22
CA ASN A 127 0.10 -1.29 4.33
C ASN A 127 -0.64 -2.40 3.56
N VAL A 128 -0.20 -2.71 2.35
CA VAL A 128 -0.70 -3.84 1.57
C VAL A 128 0.31 -4.98 1.64
N SER A 129 0.02 -5.97 2.49
CA SER A 129 0.73 -7.24 2.57
C SER A 129 0.09 -8.27 1.62
N ALA A 130 0.02 -9.54 1.98
CA ALA A 130 -0.63 -10.60 1.20
C ALA A 130 -1.07 -11.77 2.09
N ALA A 131 -2.20 -12.40 1.78
CA ALA A 131 -2.64 -13.62 2.47
C ALA A 131 -1.64 -14.78 2.30
N ALA A 132 -0.90 -14.81 1.20
CA ALA A 132 0.15 -15.78 0.94
C ALA A 132 1.30 -15.76 1.95
N THR A 133 1.42 -14.74 2.82
CA THR A 133 2.42 -14.71 3.90
C THR A 133 2.17 -15.74 4.99
N ALA A 134 0.95 -16.25 5.12
CA ALA A 134 0.64 -17.33 6.04
C ALA A 134 1.28 -18.67 5.62
N ARG A 135 1.32 -18.91 4.29
CA ARG A 135 1.97 -20.08 3.69
C ARG A 135 2.33 -19.78 2.23
N ALA A 136 3.63 -19.82 1.92
CA ALA A 136 4.12 -19.60 0.56
C ALA A 136 3.77 -20.80 -0.34
N GLY A 137 3.29 -20.52 -1.55
CA GLY A 137 3.20 -21.50 -2.64
C GLY A 137 4.51 -21.65 -3.40
N ALA A 138 4.60 -22.64 -4.28
CA ALA A 138 5.73 -22.81 -5.18
C ALA A 138 5.88 -21.55 -6.06
N GLY A 139 7.12 -21.13 -6.30
CA GLY A 139 7.44 -19.95 -7.11
C GLY A 139 7.17 -18.61 -6.43
N MET A 140 6.69 -18.59 -5.18
CA MET A 140 6.33 -17.36 -4.47
C MET A 140 7.34 -16.95 -3.40
N GLY A 141 8.51 -17.58 -3.33
CA GLY A 141 9.47 -17.38 -2.23
C GLY A 141 9.88 -15.93 -2.04
N ALA A 142 10.42 -15.28 -3.07
CA ALA A 142 10.88 -13.89 -3.01
C ALA A 142 9.74 -12.90 -2.68
N TYR A 143 8.58 -13.09 -3.31
CA TYR A 143 7.40 -12.26 -3.07
C TYR A 143 6.87 -12.39 -1.64
N THR A 144 6.64 -13.63 -1.17
CA THR A 144 6.08 -13.85 0.18
C THR A 144 7.04 -13.45 1.28
N ALA A 145 8.35 -13.61 1.07
CA ALA A 145 9.37 -13.10 2.01
C ALA A 145 9.27 -11.57 2.13
N ALA A 146 9.20 -10.85 1.00
CA ALA A 146 9.05 -9.40 1.01
C ALA A 146 7.71 -8.96 1.66
N LYS A 147 6.60 -9.62 1.32
CA LYS A 147 5.30 -9.28 1.94
C LYS A 147 5.22 -9.66 3.42
N SER A 148 5.93 -10.71 3.86
CA SER A 148 6.07 -11.01 5.30
C SER A 148 6.87 -9.91 6.02
N ALA A 149 7.90 -9.34 5.39
CA ALA A 149 8.62 -8.20 5.93
C ALA A 149 7.69 -6.97 6.09
N VAL A 150 6.78 -6.69 5.14
CA VAL A 150 5.77 -5.63 5.27
C VAL A 150 4.82 -5.90 6.45
N SER A 151 4.43 -7.16 6.69
CA SER A 151 3.62 -7.52 7.85
C SER A 151 4.36 -7.23 9.16
N ARG A 152 5.64 -7.64 9.26
CA ARG A 152 6.45 -7.37 10.47
C ARG A 152 6.73 -5.88 10.66
N LEU A 153 6.97 -5.13 9.57
CA LEU A 153 7.09 -3.68 9.61
C LEU A 153 5.82 -3.02 10.17
N THR A 154 4.64 -3.50 9.77
CA THR A 154 3.36 -3.01 10.26
C THR A 154 3.22 -3.17 11.78
N GLU A 155 3.55 -4.36 12.30
CA GLU A 155 3.45 -4.65 13.73
C GLU A 155 4.47 -3.86 14.56
N ALA A 156 5.73 -3.77 14.07
CA ALA A 156 6.77 -2.99 14.72
C ALA A 156 6.40 -1.51 14.81
N LEU A 157 5.98 -0.93 13.67
CA LEU A 157 5.53 0.47 13.64
C LEU A 157 4.31 0.74 14.53
N ALA A 158 3.35 -0.19 14.57
CA ALA A 158 2.19 -0.05 15.45
C ALA A 158 2.59 0.04 16.92
N ALA A 159 3.57 -0.75 17.35
CA ALA A 159 4.10 -0.72 18.71
C ALA A 159 4.92 0.56 18.98
N GLU A 160 5.78 0.96 18.04
CA GLU A 160 6.62 2.16 18.14
C GLU A 160 5.79 3.46 18.18
N GLU A 161 4.70 3.51 17.43
CA GLU A 161 3.88 4.71 17.27
C GLU A 161 2.67 4.79 18.21
N LEU A 162 2.48 3.82 19.08
CA LEU A 162 1.35 3.78 20.00
C LEU A 162 1.26 5.03 20.87
N ALA A 163 2.37 5.46 21.46
CA ALA A 163 2.44 6.66 22.29
C ALA A 163 2.21 7.95 21.49
N ASN A 164 2.52 7.95 20.20
CA ASN A 164 2.30 9.08 19.29
C ASN A 164 0.86 9.15 18.78
N GLY A 165 0.05 8.12 19.02
CA GLY A 165 -1.33 8.02 18.56
C GLY A 165 -1.48 7.77 17.06
N VAL A 166 -0.42 7.31 16.38
CA VAL A 166 -0.50 6.89 14.98
C VAL A 166 -0.87 5.41 14.93
N ARG A 167 -1.93 5.09 14.19
CA ARG A 167 -2.37 3.70 13.98
C ARG A 167 -1.72 3.11 12.73
N VAL A 168 -1.24 1.89 12.82
CA VAL A 168 -0.60 1.20 11.69
C VAL A 168 -1.20 -0.19 11.53
N ASN A 169 -1.81 -0.46 10.38
CA ASN A 169 -2.42 -1.75 10.07
C ASN A 169 -2.02 -2.21 8.68
N ALA A 170 -2.27 -3.47 8.37
CA ALA A 170 -2.14 -3.99 7.01
C ALA A 170 -3.39 -4.73 6.56
N VAL A 171 -3.72 -4.62 5.28
CA VAL A 171 -4.61 -5.54 4.59
C VAL A 171 -3.79 -6.66 3.95
N MET A 172 -4.33 -7.88 3.94
CA MET A 172 -3.71 -9.07 3.39
C MET A 172 -4.63 -9.66 2.30
N PRO A 173 -4.58 -9.13 1.07
CA PRO A 173 -5.39 -9.66 -0.01
C PRO A 173 -4.96 -11.09 -0.41
N SER A 174 -5.92 -11.89 -0.88
CA SER A 174 -5.68 -13.07 -1.69
C SER A 174 -5.42 -12.66 -3.15
N VAL A 175 -5.78 -13.49 -4.11
CA VAL A 175 -5.74 -13.12 -5.53
C VAL A 175 -6.74 -11.99 -5.78
N ILE A 176 -6.23 -10.85 -6.26
CA ILE A 176 -7.05 -9.69 -6.58
C ILE A 176 -7.59 -9.83 -8.00
N ASP A 177 -8.87 -9.57 -8.20
CA ASP A 177 -9.48 -9.56 -9.53
C ASP A 177 -8.98 -8.37 -10.35
N THR A 178 -7.96 -8.63 -11.16
CA THR A 178 -7.33 -7.64 -12.04
C THR A 178 -7.20 -8.19 -13.46
N PRO A 179 -7.14 -7.32 -14.49
CA PRO A 179 -6.88 -7.76 -15.85
C PRO A 179 -5.59 -8.57 -16.00
N ALA A 180 -4.54 -8.26 -15.21
CA ALA A 180 -3.29 -9.02 -15.20
C ALA A 180 -3.52 -10.44 -14.68
N ASN A 181 -4.10 -10.60 -13.49
CA ASN A 181 -4.34 -11.91 -12.90
C ASN A 181 -5.29 -12.78 -13.74
N ARG A 182 -6.29 -12.17 -14.41
CA ARG A 182 -7.16 -12.89 -15.33
C ARG A 182 -6.41 -13.42 -16.56
N ARG A 183 -5.40 -12.69 -17.05
CA ARG A 183 -4.54 -13.18 -18.16
C ARG A 183 -3.58 -14.28 -17.71
N ASP A 184 -3.01 -14.12 -16.51
CA ASP A 184 -2.00 -15.03 -15.99
C ASP A 184 -2.60 -16.35 -15.46
N MET A 185 -3.89 -16.34 -15.12
CA MET A 185 -4.63 -17.51 -14.61
C MET A 185 -5.96 -17.69 -15.36
N PRO A 186 -5.93 -18.01 -16.68
CA PRO A 186 -7.13 -18.07 -17.53
C PRO A 186 -8.13 -19.17 -17.10
N ASP A 187 -7.66 -20.24 -16.46
CA ASP A 187 -8.48 -21.36 -16.01
C ASP A 187 -9.09 -21.16 -14.60
N ALA A 188 -8.73 -20.09 -13.92
CA ALA A 188 -9.28 -19.79 -12.59
C ALA A 188 -10.64 -19.06 -12.69
N ASP A 189 -11.50 -19.22 -11.68
CA ASP A 189 -12.78 -18.50 -11.60
C ASP A 189 -12.59 -17.14 -10.90
N PRO A 190 -12.59 -16.01 -11.63
CA PRO A 190 -12.38 -14.70 -11.05
C PRO A 190 -13.48 -14.27 -10.05
N ARG A 191 -14.67 -14.89 -10.11
CA ARG A 191 -15.78 -14.58 -9.18
C ARG A 191 -15.45 -14.96 -7.74
N ARG A 192 -14.44 -15.81 -7.53
CA ARG A 192 -13.96 -16.19 -6.21
C ARG A 192 -12.91 -15.21 -5.67
N TRP A 193 -12.27 -14.43 -6.53
CA TRP A 193 -11.20 -13.50 -6.14
C TRP A 193 -11.76 -12.29 -5.39
N VAL A 194 -10.90 -11.65 -4.62
CA VAL A 194 -11.24 -10.38 -3.98
C VAL A 194 -11.18 -9.25 -5.00
N THR A 195 -12.19 -8.41 -5.02
CA THR A 195 -12.19 -7.23 -5.90
C THR A 195 -11.36 -6.10 -5.32
N PRO A 196 -10.77 -5.22 -6.15
CA PRO A 196 -10.08 -4.03 -5.68
C PRO A 196 -10.93 -3.15 -4.77
N ASN A 197 -12.23 -3.04 -5.05
CA ASN A 197 -13.16 -2.24 -4.24
C ASN A 197 -13.40 -2.85 -2.85
N GLU A 198 -13.52 -4.16 -2.71
CA GLU A 198 -13.63 -4.82 -1.39
C GLU A 198 -12.41 -4.51 -0.52
N ILE A 199 -11.20 -4.51 -1.11
CA ILE A 199 -9.98 -4.14 -0.39
C ILE A 199 -9.99 -2.65 -0.04
N ALA A 200 -10.37 -1.78 -0.98
CA ALA A 200 -10.41 -0.33 -0.80
C ALA A 200 -11.36 0.09 0.34
N GLU A 201 -12.51 -0.59 0.49
CA GLU A 201 -13.43 -0.34 1.60
C GLU A 201 -12.81 -0.68 2.97
N VAL A 202 -12.07 -1.79 3.06
CA VAL A 202 -11.35 -2.15 4.30
C VAL A 202 -10.24 -1.13 4.59
N VAL A 203 -9.48 -0.71 3.58
CA VAL A 203 -8.46 0.34 3.71
C VAL A 203 -9.08 1.63 4.24
N ALA A 204 -10.20 2.08 3.64
CA ALA A 204 -10.88 3.30 4.05
C ALA A 204 -11.47 3.19 5.48
N PHE A 205 -11.95 2.01 5.90
CA PHE A 205 -12.34 1.76 7.29
C PHE A 205 -11.13 1.89 8.22
N LEU A 206 -10.01 1.24 7.93
CA LEU A 206 -8.81 1.27 8.77
C LEU A 206 -8.20 2.67 8.92
N LEU A 207 -8.36 3.53 7.91
CA LEU A 207 -7.95 4.95 8.00
C LEU A 207 -8.93 5.80 8.82
N SER A 208 -10.19 5.42 8.90
CA SER A 208 -11.26 6.22 9.50
C SER A 208 -11.23 6.23 11.03
N PRO A 209 -11.91 7.19 11.69
CA PRO A 209 -12.10 7.21 13.14
C PRO A 209 -12.85 5.98 13.67
N ALA A 210 -13.64 5.29 12.86
CA ALA A 210 -14.34 4.06 13.25
C ALA A 210 -13.37 2.92 13.61
N ALA A 211 -12.12 2.98 13.13
CA ALA A 211 -11.05 2.04 13.46
C ALA A 211 -10.12 2.56 14.57
N SER A 212 -10.57 3.49 15.43
CA SER A 212 -9.72 4.14 16.46
C SER A 212 -9.07 3.16 17.44
N GLY A 213 -9.68 2.03 17.71
CA GLY A 213 -9.13 0.96 18.56
C GLY A 213 -8.33 -0.10 17.80
N VAL A 214 -8.07 0.07 16.49
CA VAL A 214 -7.40 -0.94 15.65
C VAL A 214 -6.01 -0.45 15.27
N THR A 215 -4.97 -1.11 15.81
CA THR A 215 -3.57 -0.90 15.42
C THR A 215 -2.80 -2.21 15.56
N GLY A 216 -1.79 -2.43 14.70
CA GLY A 216 -1.03 -3.67 14.63
C GLY A 216 -1.76 -4.85 13.97
N ALA A 217 -2.95 -4.62 13.42
CA ALA A 217 -3.75 -5.66 12.81
C ALA A 217 -3.26 -6.00 11.39
N LEU A 218 -3.21 -7.31 11.12
CA LEU A 218 -3.00 -7.88 9.80
C LEU A 218 -4.34 -8.47 9.34
N VAL A 219 -5.07 -7.74 8.50
CA VAL A 219 -6.47 -8.03 8.17
C VAL A 219 -6.58 -8.81 6.84
N PRO A 220 -6.93 -10.11 6.86
CA PRO A 220 -7.17 -10.86 5.64
C PRO A 220 -8.39 -10.30 4.88
N VAL A 221 -8.22 -10.06 3.57
CA VAL A 221 -9.28 -9.64 2.66
C VAL A 221 -9.24 -10.58 1.46
N VAL A 222 -9.86 -11.74 1.63
CA VAL A 222 -9.60 -12.91 0.76
C VAL A 222 -10.69 -13.22 -0.27
N GLY A 223 -11.76 -12.44 -0.28
CA GLY A 223 -12.90 -12.70 -1.18
C GLY A 223 -13.59 -14.03 -0.82
N ARG A 224 -13.67 -14.92 -1.82
CA ARG A 224 -14.30 -16.26 -1.68
C ARG A 224 -13.27 -17.36 -1.88
N VAL A 225 -11.99 -17.04 -1.68
CA VAL A 225 -10.87 -18.00 -1.70
C VAL A 225 -10.57 -18.36 -0.25
N GLY A 226 -10.89 -19.58 0.12
CA GLY A 226 -10.63 -20.17 1.44
C GLY A 226 -9.74 -21.39 1.29
#